data_7d25083881f261a378cb09f9ce003506
#
_entry.id   7d25083881f261a378cb09f9ce003506
#
_cell.length_a   1.000
_cell.length_b   1.000
_cell.length_c   1.000
_cell.angle_alpha   90.00
_cell.angle_beta   90.00
_cell.angle_gamma   90.00
#
_symmetry.space_group_name_H-M   'P 1'
#
loop_
_entity.id
_entity.type
_entity.pdbx_description
1 polymer ?
#
loop_
_entity_poly.entity_id
_entity_poly.type
_entity_poly.pdbx_seq_one_letter_code
_entity_poly.pdbx_strand_id
1 'polypeptide(L)'
;MFTDPYAKLCYTALLTSQFDRVIYIDLDTTFTAYFNAGFLHTNRVDIYLPSEGRLAVMTKDVLESMGDSSLVIFDSVNSFYNLFPIWQRMGTLNHLLSVLIMLLVRRGVDVNVPVLATSMLRYRKEGGWVQSPASRRLLQHKSAVKLSVDWHKSDLALKIVQHESIEAGKIFVYKGATLSKFDSYKHES
;
A
#
# COMPACT_ATOMS: atom_id res chain seq x y z
N MET A 1 1.22 -6.76 3.61
CA MET A 1 1.91 -7.60 2.59
C MET A 1 0.86 -8.43 1.88
N PHE A 2 0.99 -8.63 0.57
CA PHE A 2 -0.03 -9.25 -0.27
C PHE A 2 0.59 -10.32 -1.18
N THR A 3 -0.12 -11.41 -1.40
CA THR A 3 0.19 -12.45 -2.39
C THR A 3 -0.54 -12.21 -3.70
N ASP A 4 -1.68 -11.51 -3.64
CA ASP A 4 -2.58 -11.22 -4.75
C ASP A 4 -2.72 -9.71 -4.95
N PRO A 5 -2.49 -9.18 -6.18
CA PRO A 5 -2.69 -7.77 -6.52
C PRO A 5 -4.14 -7.29 -6.34
N TYR A 6 -5.12 -8.17 -6.59
CA TYR A 6 -6.53 -7.82 -6.42
C TYR A 6 -6.91 -7.69 -4.94
N ALA A 7 -6.40 -8.58 -4.07
CA ALA A 7 -6.55 -8.43 -2.63
C ALA A 7 -5.94 -7.10 -2.12
N LYS A 8 -4.79 -6.68 -2.70
CA LYS A 8 -4.18 -5.37 -2.40
C LYS A 8 -5.13 -4.23 -2.78
N LEU A 9 -5.65 -4.25 -4.01
CA LEU A 9 -6.55 -3.22 -4.52
C LEU A 9 -7.84 -3.13 -3.67
N CYS A 10 -8.48 -4.25 -3.38
CA CYS A 10 -9.70 -4.29 -2.56
C CYS A 10 -9.44 -3.77 -1.13
N TYR A 11 -8.31 -4.14 -0.53
CA TYR A 11 -7.96 -3.66 0.80
C TYR A 11 -7.69 -2.15 0.83
N THR A 12 -6.92 -1.63 -0.14
CA THR A 12 -6.65 -0.18 -0.20
C THR A 12 -7.90 0.62 -0.54
N ALA A 13 -8.77 0.13 -1.42
CA ALA A 13 -10.07 0.74 -1.72
C ALA A 13 -10.97 0.77 -0.49
N LEU A 14 -11.01 -0.31 0.30
CA LEU A 14 -11.73 -0.36 1.56
C LEU A 14 -11.25 0.72 2.53
N LEU A 15 -9.93 0.89 2.68
CA LEU A 15 -9.38 1.94 3.53
C LEU A 15 -9.76 3.34 3.04
N THR A 16 -9.69 3.61 1.73
CA THR A 16 -10.07 4.91 1.18
C THR A 16 -11.56 5.22 1.34
N SER A 17 -12.41 4.21 1.53
CA SER A 17 -13.84 4.40 1.83
C SER A 17 -14.14 4.59 3.32
N GLN A 18 -13.23 4.21 4.20
CA GLN A 18 -13.43 4.29 5.66
C GLN A 18 -12.81 5.53 6.30
N PHE A 19 -11.77 6.10 5.68
CA PHE A 19 -11.10 7.30 6.16
C PHE A 19 -11.64 8.55 5.46
N ASP A 20 -11.75 9.66 6.20
CA ASP A 20 -12.37 10.90 5.68
C ASP A 20 -11.59 11.53 4.54
N ARG A 21 -10.26 11.57 4.64
CA ARG A 21 -9.37 12.07 3.61
C ARG A 21 -8.10 11.24 3.54
N VAL A 22 -7.83 10.66 2.39
CA VAL A 22 -6.67 9.80 2.17
C VAL A 22 -5.73 10.42 1.15
N ILE A 23 -4.45 10.47 1.48
CA ILE A 23 -3.38 10.71 0.49
C ILE A 23 -2.95 9.34 -0.04
N TYR A 24 -3.07 9.14 -1.35
CA TYR A 24 -2.72 7.90 -2.04
C TYR A 24 -1.57 8.12 -3.02
N ILE A 25 -0.40 7.57 -2.71
CA ILE A 25 0.77 7.61 -3.60
C ILE A 25 0.76 6.31 -4.42
N ASP A 26 0.27 6.41 -5.66
CA ASP A 26 0.07 5.27 -6.56
C ASP A 26 1.26 5.11 -7.51
N LEU A 27 2.12 4.13 -7.22
CA LEU A 27 3.38 3.88 -7.95
C LEU A 27 3.22 2.92 -9.14
N ASP A 28 2.13 2.18 -9.20
CA ASP A 28 1.85 1.24 -10.30
C ASP A 28 0.61 1.60 -11.13
N THR A 29 -0.01 2.73 -10.81
CA THR A 29 -1.19 3.28 -11.48
C THR A 29 -2.45 2.40 -11.41
N THR A 30 -2.40 1.29 -10.69
CA THR A 30 -3.50 0.34 -10.61
C THR A 30 -4.71 0.95 -9.92
N PHE A 31 -4.52 1.55 -8.74
CA PHE A 31 -5.61 2.20 -8.02
C PHE A 31 -6.25 3.31 -8.85
N THR A 32 -5.42 4.16 -9.47
CA THR A 32 -5.87 5.29 -10.31
C THR A 32 -6.69 4.82 -11.50
N ALA A 33 -6.28 3.72 -12.16
CA ALA A 33 -7.02 3.17 -13.29
C ALA A 33 -8.42 2.71 -12.88
N TYR A 34 -8.57 1.97 -11.78
CA TYR A 34 -9.87 1.51 -11.27
C TYR A 34 -10.72 2.66 -10.72
N PHE A 35 -10.10 3.66 -10.09
CA PHE A 35 -10.79 4.86 -9.61
C PHE A 35 -11.38 5.65 -10.79
N ASN A 36 -10.60 5.94 -11.83
CA ASN A 36 -11.04 6.67 -13.01
C ASN A 36 -12.11 5.90 -13.81
N ALA A 37 -12.05 4.57 -13.80
CA ALA A 37 -13.07 3.73 -14.41
C ALA A 37 -14.38 3.65 -13.60
N GLY A 38 -14.43 4.26 -12.40
CA GLY A 38 -15.60 4.29 -11.53
C GLY A 38 -15.91 2.96 -10.83
N PHE A 39 -14.91 2.08 -10.70
CA PHE A 39 -15.04 0.83 -9.95
C PHE A 39 -14.81 0.98 -8.45
N LEU A 40 -14.18 2.08 -8.01
CA LEU A 40 -13.89 2.34 -6.61
C LEU A 40 -14.83 3.40 -6.06
N HIS A 41 -15.45 3.10 -4.91
CA HIS A 41 -16.16 4.08 -4.10
C HIS A 41 -15.24 4.53 -2.97
N THR A 42 -14.85 5.79 -3.00
CA THR A 42 -13.96 6.38 -2.02
C THR A 42 -14.60 7.64 -1.44
N ASN A 43 -14.22 7.98 -0.24
CA ASN A 43 -14.44 9.33 0.28
C ASN A 43 -13.49 10.30 -0.46
N ARG A 44 -12.97 11.29 0.21
CA ARG A 44 -11.99 12.20 -0.37
C ARG A 44 -10.62 11.52 -0.47
N VAL A 45 -10.12 11.34 -1.71
CA VAL A 45 -8.80 10.81 -1.98
C VAL A 45 -7.98 11.76 -2.85
N ASP A 46 -6.79 12.14 -2.38
CA ASP A 46 -5.82 12.93 -3.14
C ASP A 46 -4.78 11.97 -3.71
N ILE A 47 -4.82 11.73 -5.03
CA ILE A 47 -3.97 10.74 -5.71
C ILE A 47 -2.71 11.43 -6.25
N TYR A 48 -1.55 10.90 -5.87
CA TYR A 48 -0.25 11.31 -6.35
C TYR A 48 0.36 10.24 -7.23
N LEU A 49 0.69 10.60 -8.48
CA LEU A 49 1.37 9.73 -9.45
C LEU A 49 2.84 10.14 -9.56
N PRO A 50 3.76 9.45 -8.89
CA PRO A 50 5.17 9.80 -8.93
C PRO A 50 5.79 9.56 -10.31
N SER A 51 6.74 10.42 -10.67
CA SER A 51 7.64 10.21 -11.79
C SER A 51 9.07 10.55 -11.35
N GLU A 52 10.08 9.98 -12.03
CA GLU A 52 11.49 10.16 -11.66
C GLU A 52 11.86 11.64 -11.40
N GLY A 53 11.60 12.51 -12.37
CA GLY A 53 11.98 13.93 -12.29
C GLY A 53 11.16 14.78 -11.33
N ARG A 54 10.03 14.28 -10.81
CA ARG A 54 9.10 15.02 -9.94
C ARG A 54 8.96 14.46 -8.53
N LEU A 55 9.72 13.41 -8.21
CA LEU A 55 9.60 12.71 -6.93
C LEU A 55 9.83 13.65 -5.72
N ALA A 56 10.83 14.53 -5.80
CA ALA A 56 11.13 15.47 -4.70
C ALA A 56 10.01 16.50 -4.49
N VAL A 57 9.47 17.06 -5.58
CA VAL A 57 8.35 18.03 -5.53
C VAL A 57 7.12 17.33 -4.96
N MET A 58 6.74 16.18 -5.51
CA MET A 58 5.62 15.41 -5.01
C MET A 58 5.79 15.07 -3.52
N THR A 59 6.99 14.65 -3.09
CA THR A 59 7.24 14.33 -1.68
C THR A 59 7.00 15.55 -0.79
N LYS A 60 7.45 16.73 -1.19
CA LYS A 60 7.21 17.97 -0.46
C LYS A 60 5.72 18.24 -0.35
N ASP A 61 4.99 18.22 -1.47
CA ASP A 61 3.54 18.47 -1.50
C ASP A 61 2.77 17.49 -0.60
N VAL A 62 3.13 16.21 -0.62
CA VAL A 62 2.56 15.20 0.27
C VAL A 62 2.81 15.53 1.73
N LEU A 63 4.08 15.83 2.11
CA LEU A 63 4.43 16.14 3.51
C LEU A 63 3.71 17.39 4.03
N GLU A 64 3.49 18.39 3.17
CA GLU A 64 2.73 19.60 3.51
C GLU A 64 1.24 19.30 3.71
N SER A 65 0.67 18.44 2.85
CA SER A 65 -0.77 18.08 2.88
C SER A 65 -1.15 17.07 3.96
N MET A 66 -0.18 16.39 4.57
CA MET A 66 -0.45 15.32 5.56
C MET A 66 -1.23 15.80 6.79
N GLY A 67 -1.05 17.07 7.20
CA GLY A 67 -1.74 17.62 8.38
C GLY A 67 -3.27 17.63 8.27
N ASP A 68 -3.79 17.66 7.05
CA ASP A 68 -5.23 17.68 6.75
C ASP A 68 -5.77 16.30 6.34
N SER A 69 -4.96 15.26 6.37
CA SER A 69 -5.35 13.89 6.00
C SER A 69 -5.58 12.99 7.19
N SER A 70 -6.31 11.89 6.99
CA SER A 70 -6.57 10.88 8.01
C SER A 70 -5.79 9.58 7.80
N LEU A 71 -5.22 9.39 6.59
CA LEU A 71 -4.38 8.24 6.24
C LEU A 71 -3.48 8.60 5.06
N VAL A 72 -2.25 8.09 5.05
CA VAL A 72 -1.37 8.10 3.87
C VAL A 72 -1.11 6.67 3.43
N ILE A 73 -1.31 6.37 2.14
CA ILE A 73 -1.03 5.07 1.52
C ILE A 73 0.09 5.23 0.50
N PHE A 74 1.17 4.45 0.67
CA PHE A 74 2.28 4.32 -0.28
C PHE A 74 2.17 2.97 -0.99
N ASP A 75 1.69 2.96 -2.22
CA ASP A 75 1.38 1.75 -2.98
C ASP A 75 2.18 1.68 -4.29
N SER A 76 3.21 0.88 -4.42
CA SER A 76 3.76 -0.06 -3.48
C SER A 76 5.30 0.04 -3.41
N VAL A 77 5.89 -0.47 -2.34
CA VAL A 77 7.36 -0.56 -2.20
C VAL A 77 8.01 -1.26 -3.40
N ASN A 78 7.35 -2.27 -3.96
CA ASN A 78 7.87 -3.02 -5.11
C ASN A 78 7.87 -2.19 -6.40
N SER A 79 6.84 -1.38 -6.59
CA SER A 79 6.64 -0.58 -7.80
C SER A 79 7.54 0.65 -7.85
N PHE A 80 8.10 1.07 -6.70
CA PHE A 80 9.04 2.18 -6.61
C PHE A 80 10.23 2.05 -7.57
N TYR A 81 10.73 0.84 -7.74
CA TYR A 81 11.90 0.59 -8.61
C TYR A 81 11.59 0.77 -10.09
N ASN A 82 10.32 0.67 -10.48
CA ASN A 82 9.88 0.84 -11.86
C ASN A 82 9.90 2.32 -12.31
N LEU A 83 10.03 3.25 -11.36
CA LEU A 83 10.14 4.69 -11.66
C LEU A 83 11.50 5.07 -12.25
N PHE A 84 12.50 4.20 -12.13
CA PHE A 84 13.89 4.53 -12.46
C PHE A 84 14.42 3.63 -13.58
N PRO A 85 15.34 4.16 -14.39
CA PRO A 85 15.98 3.37 -15.44
C PRO A 85 16.74 2.16 -14.87
N ILE A 86 16.79 1.06 -15.65
CA ILE A 86 17.40 -0.23 -15.25
C ILE A 86 18.88 -0.11 -14.85
N TRP A 87 19.60 0.88 -15.40
CA TRP A 87 21.03 1.12 -15.12
C TRP A 87 21.30 1.81 -13.78
N GLN A 88 20.28 2.29 -13.07
CA GLN A 88 20.49 2.86 -11.74
C GLN A 88 20.87 1.78 -10.71
N ARG A 89 21.84 2.14 -9.84
CA ARG A 89 22.34 1.21 -8.81
C ARG A 89 21.25 0.93 -7.78
N MET A 90 20.90 -0.34 -7.59
CA MET A 90 19.88 -0.79 -6.62
C MET A 90 20.15 -0.31 -5.18
N GLY A 91 21.44 -0.17 -4.79
CA GLY A 91 21.80 0.37 -3.48
C GLY A 91 21.33 1.81 -3.27
N THR A 92 21.48 2.65 -4.28
CA THR A 92 21.02 4.05 -4.27
C THR A 92 19.51 4.13 -4.20
N LEU A 93 18.78 3.31 -4.98
CA LEU A 93 17.33 3.26 -4.97
C LEU A 93 16.78 2.76 -3.62
N ASN A 94 17.42 1.76 -3.03
CA ASN A 94 17.06 1.29 -1.69
C ASN A 94 17.23 2.39 -0.63
N HIS A 95 18.30 3.18 -0.73
CA HIS A 95 18.52 4.31 0.18
C HIS A 95 17.46 5.39 -0.02
N LEU A 96 17.18 5.79 -1.27
CA LEU A 96 16.16 6.78 -1.60
C LEU A 96 14.77 6.37 -1.10
N LEU A 97 14.36 5.12 -1.35
CA LEU A 97 13.11 4.57 -0.85
C LEU A 97 13.05 4.60 0.68
N SER A 98 14.14 4.23 1.36
CA SER A 98 14.20 4.24 2.82
C SER A 98 14.06 5.65 3.37
N VAL A 99 14.72 6.65 2.77
CA VAL A 99 14.60 8.05 3.16
C VAL A 99 13.17 8.56 2.94
N LEU A 100 12.57 8.27 1.79
CA LEU A 100 11.20 8.67 1.49
C LEU A 100 10.20 8.12 2.51
N ILE A 101 10.24 6.82 2.78
CA ILE A 101 9.33 6.21 3.77
C ILE A 101 9.61 6.75 5.18
N MET A 102 10.87 6.95 5.53
CA MET A 102 11.22 7.55 6.84
C MET A 102 10.64 8.96 7.00
N LEU A 103 10.70 9.80 5.94
CA LEU A 103 10.13 11.15 5.96
C LEU A 103 8.60 11.10 6.14
N LEU A 104 7.92 10.23 5.38
CA LEU A 104 6.47 10.06 5.51
C LEU A 104 6.08 9.59 6.92
N VAL A 105 6.77 8.58 7.45
CA VAL A 105 6.48 8.03 8.79
C VAL A 105 6.75 9.08 9.87
N ARG A 106 7.89 9.80 9.81
CA ARG A 106 8.21 10.85 10.75
C ARG A 106 7.17 11.96 10.74
N ARG A 107 6.83 12.45 9.55
CA ARG A 107 5.77 13.46 9.41
C ARG A 107 4.42 12.94 9.93
N GLY A 108 4.08 11.68 9.63
CA GLY A 108 2.86 11.04 10.13
C GLY A 108 2.79 11.02 11.66
N VAL A 109 3.91 10.75 12.33
CA VAL A 109 4.01 10.84 13.80
C VAL A 109 3.79 12.28 14.28
N ASP A 110 4.45 13.25 13.64
CA ASP A 110 4.36 14.67 14.03
C ASP A 110 2.93 15.23 13.92
N VAL A 111 2.14 14.75 12.93
CA VAL A 111 0.76 15.21 12.69
C VAL A 111 -0.31 14.19 13.10
N ASN A 112 0.07 13.09 13.76
CA ASN A 112 -0.79 11.99 14.19
C ASN A 112 -1.60 11.35 13.04
N VAL A 113 -0.96 11.13 11.90
CA VAL A 113 -1.55 10.49 10.71
C VAL A 113 -0.84 9.16 10.42
N PRO A 114 -1.57 8.03 10.38
CA PRO A 114 -0.98 6.73 10.06
C PRO A 114 -0.48 6.69 8.62
N VAL A 115 0.63 5.97 8.42
CA VAL A 115 1.23 5.72 7.10
C VAL A 115 1.21 4.22 6.82
N LEU A 116 0.54 3.83 5.75
CA LEU A 116 0.50 2.46 5.24
C LEU A 116 1.43 2.33 4.04
N ALA A 117 2.43 1.45 4.11
CA ALA A 117 3.21 1.04 2.96
C ALA A 117 2.80 -0.38 2.52
N THR A 118 2.38 -0.54 1.28
CA THR A 118 2.03 -1.85 0.73
C THR A 118 3.24 -2.54 0.11
N SER A 119 3.25 -3.86 0.11
CA SER A 119 4.31 -4.66 -0.49
C SER A 119 3.76 -6.00 -0.97
N MET A 120 4.09 -6.35 -2.22
CA MET A 120 3.79 -7.66 -2.78
C MET A 120 4.84 -8.70 -2.36
N LEU A 121 4.41 -9.89 -1.99
CA LEU A 121 5.27 -11.05 -1.86
C LEU A 121 5.58 -11.63 -3.24
N ARG A 122 6.77 -12.21 -3.39
CA ARG A 122 7.18 -12.89 -4.62
C ARG A 122 7.27 -14.39 -4.35
N TYR A 123 6.68 -15.19 -5.23
CA TYR A 123 6.84 -16.63 -5.16
C TYR A 123 8.20 -17.05 -5.72
N ARG A 124 8.94 -17.90 -4.99
CA ARG A 124 10.16 -18.55 -5.45
C ARG A 124 9.98 -20.07 -5.39
N LYS A 125 10.41 -20.77 -6.45
CA LYS A 125 10.27 -22.23 -6.55
C LYS A 125 10.85 -22.99 -5.36
N GLU A 126 11.96 -22.50 -4.80
CA GLU A 126 12.72 -23.17 -3.74
C GLU A 126 12.38 -22.67 -2.31
N GLY A 127 11.54 -21.67 -2.15
CA GLY A 127 11.30 -21.04 -0.83
C GLY A 127 9.89 -20.51 -0.62
N GLY A 128 8.95 -20.76 -1.53
CA GLY A 128 7.60 -20.26 -1.44
C GLY A 128 7.51 -18.73 -1.54
N TRP A 129 6.56 -18.14 -0.82
CA TRP A 129 6.35 -16.69 -0.81
C TRP A 129 7.41 -15.97 0.02
N VAL A 130 8.16 -15.08 -0.62
CA VAL A 130 9.25 -14.32 0.00
C VAL A 130 9.07 -12.80 -0.15
N GLN A 131 9.51 -12.07 0.85
CA GLN A 131 9.58 -10.61 0.79
C GLN A 131 10.74 -10.16 -0.11
N SER A 132 10.55 -9.04 -0.81
CA SER A 132 11.69 -8.40 -1.48
C SER A 132 12.71 -7.91 -0.45
N PRO A 133 14.02 -7.84 -0.79
CA PRO A 133 15.05 -7.34 0.13
C PRO A 133 14.77 -5.92 0.64
N ALA A 134 14.20 -5.06 -0.20
CA ALA A 134 13.82 -3.69 0.17
C ALA A 134 12.70 -3.66 1.21
N SER A 135 11.64 -4.42 0.97
CA SER A 135 10.54 -4.56 1.94
C SER A 135 11.03 -5.10 3.28
N ARG A 136 11.98 -6.03 3.26
CA ARG A 136 12.53 -6.63 4.49
C ARG A 136 13.21 -5.60 5.39
N ARG A 137 14.04 -4.70 4.84
CA ARG A 137 14.73 -3.64 5.62
C ARG A 137 13.75 -2.65 6.24
N LEU A 138 12.80 -2.17 5.46
CA LEU A 138 11.77 -1.24 5.94
C LEU A 138 10.89 -1.84 7.04
N LEU A 139 10.66 -3.15 6.98
CA LEU A 139 9.80 -3.88 7.91
C LEU A 139 10.56 -4.42 9.14
N GLN A 140 11.85 -4.15 9.29
CA GLN A 140 12.62 -4.55 10.48
C GLN A 140 12.38 -3.63 11.70
N HIS A 141 11.70 -2.49 11.51
CA HIS A 141 11.40 -1.59 12.61
C HIS A 141 10.44 -2.25 13.61
N LYS A 142 10.84 -2.32 14.89
CA LYS A 142 10.09 -3.06 15.93
C LYS A 142 8.70 -2.48 16.19
N SER A 143 8.53 -1.15 16.05
CA SER A 143 7.25 -0.45 16.24
C SER A 143 6.32 -0.50 15.03
N ALA A 144 6.72 -1.11 13.92
CA ALA A 144 5.85 -1.22 12.75
C ALA A 144 4.82 -2.34 12.94
N VAL A 145 3.55 -2.03 12.76
CA VAL A 145 2.49 -3.04 12.60
C VAL A 145 2.66 -3.72 11.24
N LYS A 146 2.70 -5.06 11.22
CA LYS A 146 2.80 -5.83 9.97
C LYS A 146 1.57 -6.70 9.81
N LEU A 147 0.93 -6.53 8.66
CA LEU A 147 -0.23 -7.30 8.25
C LEU A 147 0.10 -8.10 6.99
N SER A 148 -0.36 -9.34 6.93
CA SER A 148 -0.54 -10.08 5.68
C SER A 148 -2.01 -10.05 5.31
N VAL A 149 -2.30 -9.71 4.07
CA VAL A 149 -3.67 -9.65 3.55
C VAL A 149 -3.77 -10.58 2.36
N ASP A 150 -4.76 -11.44 2.40
CA ASP A 150 -5.02 -12.44 1.37
C ASP A 150 -6.51 -12.78 1.32
N TRP A 151 -6.93 -13.57 0.33
CA TRP A 151 -8.30 -14.06 0.25
C TRP A 151 -8.51 -15.26 1.16
N HIS A 152 -9.64 -15.27 1.87
CA HIS A 152 -10.19 -16.44 2.51
C HIS A 152 -11.59 -16.70 1.93
N LYS A 153 -11.69 -17.61 0.98
CA LYS A 153 -12.90 -17.77 0.12
C LYS A 153 -13.16 -16.49 -0.67
N SER A 154 -14.29 -15.81 -0.41
CA SER A 154 -14.68 -14.54 -1.02
C SER A 154 -14.39 -13.30 -0.16
N ASP A 155 -13.80 -13.49 1.02
CA ASP A 155 -13.59 -12.43 2.00
C ASP A 155 -12.10 -12.07 2.12
N LEU A 156 -11.79 -10.84 2.51
CA LEU A 156 -10.41 -10.46 2.83
C LEU A 156 -10.04 -10.92 4.24
N ALA A 157 -8.95 -11.66 4.35
CA ALA A 157 -8.36 -12.08 5.61
C ALA A 157 -7.11 -11.26 5.92
N LEU A 158 -7.12 -10.56 7.06
CA LEU A 158 -6.01 -9.77 7.57
C LEU A 158 -5.35 -10.55 8.71
N LYS A 159 -4.15 -11.06 8.48
CA LYS A 159 -3.36 -11.76 9.49
C LYS A 159 -2.34 -10.83 10.12
N ILE A 160 -2.34 -10.73 11.44
CA ILE A 160 -1.30 -10.01 12.19
C ILE A 160 0.01 -10.80 12.08
N VAL A 161 1.04 -10.17 11.52
CA VAL A 161 2.40 -10.73 11.46
C VAL A 161 3.26 -10.17 12.59
N GLN A 162 3.06 -8.88 12.90
CA GLN A 162 3.72 -8.20 14.02
C GLN A 162 2.84 -7.06 14.53
N HIS A 163 2.70 -6.95 15.84
CA HIS A 163 2.03 -5.85 16.53
C HIS A 163 2.54 -5.78 17.97
N GLU A 164 2.52 -4.62 18.60
CA GLU A 164 3.01 -4.45 19.98
C GLU A 164 2.12 -5.14 21.03
N SER A 165 0.80 -5.11 20.84
CA SER A 165 -0.19 -5.57 21.81
C SER A 165 -1.13 -6.67 21.30
N ILE A 166 -1.11 -7.01 20.01
CA ILE A 166 -1.94 -8.07 19.42
C ILE A 166 -1.06 -9.25 19.08
N GLU A 167 -1.49 -10.45 19.50
CA GLU A 167 -0.77 -11.70 19.24
C GLU A 167 -0.58 -11.93 17.74
N ALA A 168 0.66 -12.30 17.36
CA ALA A 168 0.97 -12.68 15.98
C ALA A 168 0.20 -13.96 15.59
N GLY A 169 -0.31 -13.98 14.38
CA GLY A 169 -1.14 -15.07 13.87
C GLY A 169 -2.64 -14.83 13.98
N LYS A 170 -3.10 -13.85 14.76
CA LYS A 170 -4.52 -13.49 14.83
C LYS A 170 -5.03 -13.05 13.46
N ILE A 171 -6.20 -13.56 13.07
CA ILE A 171 -6.81 -13.28 11.75
C ILE A 171 -8.12 -12.54 11.95
N PHE A 172 -8.29 -11.49 11.18
CA PHE A 172 -9.55 -10.74 11.04
C PHE A 172 -10.08 -10.97 9.64
N VAL A 173 -11.36 -11.31 9.52
CA VAL A 173 -12.02 -11.54 8.23
C VAL A 173 -12.97 -10.38 7.95
N TYR A 174 -12.77 -9.74 6.82
CA TYR A 174 -13.62 -8.66 6.33
C TYR A 174 -14.53 -9.19 5.23
N LYS A 175 -15.84 -9.27 5.53
CA LYS A 175 -16.84 -9.81 4.62
C LYS A 175 -17.26 -8.79 3.56
N GLY A 176 -17.45 -9.26 2.33
CA GLY A 176 -18.00 -8.43 1.24
C GLY A 176 -17.04 -7.36 0.70
N ALA A 177 -15.73 -7.55 0.81
CA ALA A 177 -14.72 -6.65 0.25
C ALA A 177 -14.57 -6.83 -1.28
N THR A 178 -15.68 -6.72 -2.03
CA THR A 178 -15.69 -6.79 -3.50
C THR A 178 -15.83 -5.39 -4.08
N LEU A 179 -15.26 -5.17 -5.27
CA LEU A 179 -15.44 -3.94 -6.03
C LEU A 179 -16.86 -3.96 -6.63
N SER A 180 -17.68 -3.00 -6.31
CA SER A 180 -19.14 -2.97 -6.48
C SER A 180 -19.70 -3.17 -7.90
N LYS A 181 -18.85 -3.15 -8.94
CA LYS A 181 -19.27 -3.41 -10.32
C LYS A 181 -18.87 -4.78 -10.87
N PHE A 182 -18.02 -5.56 -10.19
CA PHE A 182 -17.62 -6.88 -10.68
C PHE A 182 -18.68 -7.96 -10.47
N ASP A 183 -19.59 -7.79 -9.52
CA ASP A 183 -20.64 -8.78 -9.26
C ASP A 183 -21.75 -8.80 -10.34
N SER A 184 -21.95 -7.69 -11.06
CA SER A 184 -22.95 -7.65 -12.14
C SER A 184 -22.59 -8.48 -13.37
N TYR A 185 -21.30 -8.76 -13.61
CA TYR A 185 -20.85 -9.56 -14.76
C TYR A 185 -20.79 -11.07 -14.52
N LYS A 186 -20.88 -11.54 -13.27
CA LYS A 186 -20.87 -12.98 -12.94
C LYS A 186 -22.24 -13.64 -13.02
N HIS A 187 -23.32 -12.88 -13.13
CA HIS A 187 -24.68 -13.38 -13.19
C HIS A 187 -25.27 -13.45 -14.60
N GLU A 188 -24.53 -13.04 -15.64
CA GLU A 188 -24.99 -13.07 -17.05
C GLU A 188 -24.25 -14.09 -17.93
N SER A 189 -23.57 -15.09 -17.35
CA SER A 189 -22.88 -16.16 -18.12
C SER A 189 -23.32 -17.54 -17.68
#